data_1d767d0711a9b00b3002def60c7e9085
#
_entry.id   1d767d0711a9b00b3002def60c7e9085
#
_cell.length_a   1.000
_cell.length_b   1.000
_cell.length_c   1.000
_cell.angle_alpha   90.00
_cell.angle_beta   90.00
_cell.angle_gamma   90.00
#
_symmetry.space_group_name_H-M   'P 1'
#
loop_
_entity.id
_entity.type
_entity.pdbx_description
1 polymer ?
#
loop_
_entity_poly.entity_id
_entity_poly.type
_entity_poly.pdbx_seq_one_letter_code
_entity_poly.pdbx_strand_id
1 'polypeptide(L)'
;MLHTSEGDVELELFPAEAPKTVENFTKLASDGFYDGLVFHRVIPDFMIQGGCPQGTGSGGPGYQFEDEFNAHKVERGALAMANSGPNTNGSQFFIVTADACPWLDGKHTVFGNVTAGQDVIDRISSAERDGRDRPLSPITIDSVELA
;
A
#
# COMPACT_ATOMS: atom_id res chain seq x y z
N MET A 1 9.16 7.66 -5.06
CA MET A 1 8.05 8.18 -5.89
C MET A 1 7.24 7.02 -6.45
N LEU A 2 5.98 7.02 -6.17
CA LEU A 2 5.03 6.05 -6.70
C LEU A 2 4.34 6.66 -7.91
N HIS A 3 4.59 6.12 -9.08
CA HIS A 3 3.95 6.57 -10.31
C HIS A 3 2.71 5.72 -10.59
N THR A 4 1.55 6.36 -10.65
CA THR A 4 0.28 5.66 -10.91
C THR A 4 -0.38 6.19 -12.17
N SER A 5 -1.36 5.45 -12.70
CA SER A 5 -2.14 5.89 -13.85
C SER A 5 -2.97 7.16 -13.57
N GLU A 6 -3.14 7.54 -12.29
CA GLU A 6 -3.88 8.74 -11.88
C GLU A 6 -2.96 9.88 -11.43
N GLY A 7 -1.65 9.70 -11.41
CA GLY A 7 -0.67 10.70 -11.03
C GLY A 7 0.41 10.16 -10.11
N ASP A 8 1.31 11.04 -9.71
CA ASP A 8 2.48 10.70 -8.90
C ASP A 8 2.22 10.96 -7.42
N VAL A 9 2.79 10.09 -6.59
CA VAL A 9 2.69 10.17 -5.13
C VAL A 9 4.08 10.05 -4.54
N GLU A 10 4.47 11.03 -3.72
CA GLU A 10 5.74 10.99 -3.02
C GLU A 10 5.55 10.32 -1.66
N LEU A 11 6.41 9.34 -1.38
CA LEU A 11 6.39 8.57 -0.15
C LEU A 11 7.69 8.76 0.62
N GLU A 12 7.58 8.83 1.95
CA GLU A 12 8.70 8.69 2.86
C GLU A 12 8.62 7.33 3.53
N LEU A 13 9.72 6.57 3.53
CA LEU A 13 9.79 5.26 4.17
C LEU A 13 10.47 5.38 5.54
N PHE A 14 10.16 4.45 6.45
CA PHE A 14 10.62 4.44 7.83
C PHE A 14 11.56 3.26 8.11
N PRO A 15 12.81 3.28 7.57
CA PRO A 15 13.71 2.13 7.70
C PRO A 15 14.19 1.88 9.14
N ALA A 16 14.18 2.90 10.01
CA ALA A 16 14.56 2.73 11.40
C ALA A 16 13.51 1.98 12.20
N GLU A 17 12.23 2.20 11.92
CA GLU A 17 11.10 1.61 12.64
C GLU A 17 10.62 0.29 12.04
N ALA A 18 10.82 0.09 10.73
CA ALA A 18 10.38 -1.10 10.02
C ALA A 18 11.45 -1.56 9.01
N PRO A 19 12.65 -1.95 9.49
CA PRO A 19 13.79 -2.21 8.62
C PRO A 19 13.56 -3.33 7.61
N LYS A 20 12.95 -4.44 8.02
CA LYS A 20 12.70 -5.58 7.13
C LYS A 20 11.61 -5.27 6.12
N THR A 21 10.58 -4.56 6.54
CA THR A 21 9.46 -4.17 5.68
C THR A 21 9.94 -3.20 4.60
N VAL A 22 10.72 -2.19 4.98
CA VAL A 22 11.28 -1.23 4.02
C VAL A 22 12.25 -1.92 3.07
N GLU A 23 13.12 -2.79 3.57
CA GLU A 23 14.03 -3.56 2.72
C GLU A 23 13.26 -4.41 1.70
N ASN A 24 12.23 -5.11 2.13
CA ASN A 24 11.38 -5.90 1.26
C ASN A 24 10.70 -5.05 0.18
N PHE A 25 10.09 -3.95 0.58
CA PHE A 25 9.41 -3.04 -0.35
C PHE A 25 10.38 -2.46 -1.38
N THR A 26 11.54 -1.98 -0.94
CA THR A 26 12.53 -1.37 -1.85
C THR A 26 13.14 -2.40 -2.78
N LYS A 27 13.36 -3.61 -2.32
CA LYS A 27 13.85 -4.71 -3.16
C LYS A 27 12.84 -5.06 -4.26
N LEU A 28 11.59 -5.25 -3.88
CA LEU A 28 10.52 -5.54 -4.85
C LEU A 28 10.36 -4.40 -5.85
N ALA A 29 10.41 -3.17 -5.38
CA ALA A 29 10.33 -1.99 -6.24
C ALA A 29 11.50 -1.93 -7.23
N SER A 30 12.73 -2.17 -6.77
CA SER A 30 13.93 -2.21 -7.62
C SER A 30 13.87 -3.30 -8.68
N ASP A 31 13.27 -4.44 -8.34
CA ASP A 31 13.12 -5.57 -9.24
C ASP A 31 12.00 -5.40 -10.26
N GLY A 32 11.25 -4.28 -10.18
CA GLY A 32 10.10 -4.04 -11.06
C GLY A 32 8.87 -4.87 -10.70
N PHE A 33 8.83 -5.46 -9.49
CA PHE A 33 7.72 -6.31 -9.07
C PHE A 33 6.38 -5.62 -9.11
N TYR A 34 6.35 -4.33 -8.71
CA TYR A 34 5.11 -3.55 -8.65
C TYR A 34 4.68 -2.97 -9.99
N ASP A 35 5.54 -2.99 -11.01
CA ASP A 35 5.24 -2.37 -12.29
C ASP A 35 4.03 -3.04 -12.96
N GLY A 36 3.02 -2.24 -13.28
CA GLY A 36 1.80 -2.71 -13.93
C GLY A 36 0.78 -3.37 -13.02
N LEU A 37 1.04 -3.47 -11.71
CA LEU A 37 0.07 -4.03 -10.77
C LEU A 37 -1.07 -3.04 -10.52
N VAL A 38 -2.25 -3.57 -10.19
CA VAL A 38 -3.44 -2.74 -9.97
C VAL A 38 -3.70 -2.49 -8.49
N PHE A 39 -4.42 -1.40 -8.21
CA PHE A 39 -5.10 -1.23 -6.93
C PHE A 39 -6.40 -2.02 -7.01
N HIS A 40 -6.38 -3.23 -6.46
CA HIS A 40 -7.51 -4.17 -6.59
C HIS A 40 -8.64 -3.92 -5.59
N ARG A 41 -8.40 -3.06 -4.59
CA ARG A 41 -9.39 -2.74 -3.56
C ARG A 41 -9.28 -1.26 -3.19
N VAL A 42 -10.34 -0.51 -3.43
CA VAL A 42 -10.41 0.91 -3.09
C VAL A 42 -11.71 1.18 -2.35
N ILE A 43 -11.62 1.85 -1.21
CA ILE A 43 -12.78 2.22 -0.38
C ILE A 43 -12.63 3.68 0.01
N PRO A 44 -13.52 4.58 -0.45
CA PRO A 44 -13.43 6.01 -0.08
C PRO A 44 -13.56 6.17 1.43
N ASP A 45 -12.84 7.14 1.95
CA ASP A 45 -12.75 7.44 3.39
C ASP A 45 -12.26 6.23 4.21
N PHE A 46 -11.42 5.40 3.61
CA PHE A 46 -10.75 4.28 4.28
C PHE A 46 -9.33 4.11 3.72
N MET A 47 -9.17 3.44 2.58
CA MET A 47 -7.83 3.17 2.04
C MET A 47 -7.88 2.76 0.56
N ILE A 48 -6.71 2.70 -0.08
CA ILE A 48 -6.48 2.00 -1.35
C ILE A 48 -5.46 0.89 -1.11
N GLN A 49 -5.66 -0.26 -1.71
CA GLN A 49 -4.81 -1.44 -1.53
C GLN A 49 -4.35 -1.99 -2.87
N GLY A 50 -3.07 -2.31 -2.97
CA GLY A 50 -2.47 -2.88 -4.16
C GLY A 50 -1.27 -3.75 -3.84
N GLY A 51 -0.53 -4.14 -4.88
CA GLY A 51 0.70 -4.93 -4.73
C GLY A 51 0.50 -6.44 -4.82
N CYS A 52 -0.69 -6.90 -5.20
CA CYS A 52 -0.94 -8.32 -5.46
C CYS A 52 -0.54 -8.65 -6.90
N PRO A 53 0.39 -9.59 -7.14
CA PRO A 53 0.86 -9.88 -8.50
C PRO A 53 -0.24 -10.42 -9.43
N GLN A 54 -1.28 -11.10 -8.88
CA GLN A 54 -2.42 -11.56 -9.66
C GLN A 54 -3.54 -10.53 -9.74
N GLY A 55 -3.46 -9.45 -8.96
CA GLY A 55 -4.52 -8.43 -8.90
C GLY A 55 -5.80 -8.90 -8.25
N THR A 56 -5.77 -10.00 -7.51
CA THR A 56 -6.96 -10.63 -6.89
C THR A 56 -7.06 -10.42 -5.39
N GLY A 57 -5.97 -10.00 -4.75
CA GLY A 57 -5.88 -9.89 -3.29
C GLY A 57 -5.35 -11.15 -2.61
N SER A 58 -5.20 -12.27 -3.34
CA SER A 58 -4.72 -13.54 -2.78
C SER A 58 -3.25 -13.83 -3.05
N GLY A 59 -2.59 -13.04 -3.90
CA GLY A 59 -1.22 -13.28 -4.29
C GLY A 59 -0.19 -12.52 -3.47
N GLY A 60 1.06 -12.95 -3.59
CA GLY A 60 2.19 -12.33 -2.91
C GLY A 60 3.50 -12.68 -3.61
N PRO A 61 4.64 -12.33 -2.99
CA PRO A 61 5.95 -12.50 -3.62
C PRO A 61 6.51 -13.92 -3.49
N GLY A 62 5.76 -14.86 -2.92
CA GLY A 62 6.18 -16.24 -2.73
C GLY A 62 6.76 -16.52 -1.34
N TYR A 63 6.69 -15.55 -0.43
CA TYR A 63 7.15 -15.70 0.96
C TYR A 63 6.33 -14.77 1.86
N GLN A 64 6.46 -14.96 3.17
CA GLN A 64 5.86 -14.10 4.19
C GLN A 64 6.93 -13.74 5.21
N PHE A 65 6.76 -12.61 5.89
CA PHE A 65 7.68 -12.18 6.94
C PHE A 65 6.93 -11.54 8.10
N GLU A 66 7.64 -11.41 9.23
CA GLU A 66 7.08 -10.95 10.49
C GLU A 66 6.67 -9.48 10.48
N ASP A 67 5.71 -9.15 11.35
CA ASP A 67 5.29 -7.78 11.61
C ASP A 67 6.42 -6.99 12.30
N GLU A 68 6.41 -5.68 12.07
CA GLU A 68 7.33 -4.74 12.70
C GLU A 68 6.53 -3.56 13.26
N PHE A 69 5.76 -3.82 14.33
CA PHE A 69 4.92 -2.79 14.94
C PHE A 69 5.79 -1.69 15.58
N ASN A 70 5.31 -0.45 15.48
CA ASN A 70 6.04 0.72 15.94
C ASN A 70 5.05 1.81 16.41
N ALA A 71 5.57 3.00 16.74
CA ALA A 71 4.76 4.10 17.26
C ALA A 71 3.90 4.81 16.21
N HIS A 72 4.13 4.55 14.92
CA HIS A 72 3.32 5.16 13.86
C HIS A 72 1.92 4.56 13.84
N LYS A 73 0.93 5.44 13.72
CA LYS A 73 -0.48 5.05 13.70
C LYS A 73 -0.95 4.79 12.28
N VAL A 74 -1.99 3.97 12.15
CA VAL A 74 -2.70 3.78 10.88
C VAL A 74 -3.67 4.95 10.73
N GLU A 75 -3.18 6.03 10.14
CA GLU A 75 -3.90 7.29 9.98
C GLU A 75 -3.70 7.84 8.58
N ARG A 76 -4.34 8.97 8.27
CA ARG A 76 -4.31 9.55 6.92
C ARG A 76 -2.89 9.69 6.39
N GLY A 77 -2.68 9.16 5.19
CA GLY A 77 -1.38 9.14 4.52
C GLY A 77 -0.46 7.99 4.90
N ALA A 78 -0.83 7.17 5.90
CA ALA A 78 0.00 6.04 6.30
C ALA A 78 0.11 5.01 5.17
N LEU A 79 1.34 4.52 4.97
CA LEU A 79 1.65 3.40 4.08
C LEU A 79 1.90 2.19 4.98
N ALA A 80 1.06 1.17 4.87
CA ALA A 80 1.09 0.02 5.75
C ALA A 80 0.96 -1.29 4.96
N MET A 81 1.42 -2.39 5.57
CA MET A 81 1.34 -3.72 4.96
C MET A 81 -0.04 -4.34 5.17
N ALA A 82 -0.64 -4.80 4.07
CA ALA A 82 -1.78 -5.68 4.15
C ALA A 82 -1.32 -7.06 4.62
N ASN A 83 -2.18 -7.77 5.35
CA ASN A 83 -1.89 -9.12 5.83
C ASN A 83 -3.17 -9.94 6.01
N SER A 84 -3.01 -11.22 6.27
CA SER A 84 -4.11 -12.15 6.57
C SER A 84 -4.00 -12.71 7.99
N GLY A 85 -3.45 -11.94 8.89
CA GLY A 85 -3.21 -12.28 10.29
C GLY A 85 -1.77 -11.97 10.69
N PRO A 86 -1.37 -12.33 11.93
CA PRO A 86 -0.02 -12.05 12.42
C PRO A 86 1.07 -12.66 11.54
N ASN A 87 2.12 -11.87 11.27
CA ASN A 87 3.33 -12.33 10.58
C ASN A 87 3.08 -12.93 9.18
N THR A 88 2.16 -12.31 8.42
CA THR A 88 1.82 -12.76 7.06
C THR A 88 2.06 -11.67 6.02
N ASN A 89 3.03 -10.80 6.24
CA ASN A 89 3.38 -9.73 5.31
C ASN A 89 4.04 -10.31 4.05
N GLY A 90 3.72 -9.75 2.90
CA GLY A 90 4.28 -10.17 1.62
C GLY A 90 4.56 -8.96 0.74
N SER A 91 3.75 -8.75 -0.30
CA SER A 91 3.91 -7.62 -1.21
C SER A 91 2.77 -6.61 -1.18
N GLN A 92 1.61 -6.99 -0.68
CA GLN A 92 0.44 -6.11 -0.69
C GLN A 92 0.56 -5.04 0.39
N PHE A 93 0.18 -3.82 0.02
CA PHE A 93 0.19 -2.68 0.92
C PHE A 93 -1.08 -1.85 0.73
N PHE A 94 -1.37 -0.99 1.69
CA PHE A 94 -2.45 -0.02 1.55
C PHE A 94 -2.00 1.37 1.99
N ILE A 95 -2.68 2.38 1.46
CA ILE A 95 -2.46 3.79 1.80
C ILE A 95 -3.77 4.35 2.31
N VAL A 96 -3.73 4.97 3.49
CA VAL A 96 -4.94 5.39 4.21
C VAL A 96 -5.46 6.72 3.70
N THR A 97 -6.78 6.79 3.48
CA THR A 97 -7.48 8.02 3.12
C THR A 97 -8.37 8.53 4.25
N ALA A 98 -8.78 7.67 5.19
CA ALA A 98 -9.49 8.07 6.40
C ALA A 98 -8.61 8.92 7.30
N ASP A 99 -9.22 9.71 8.20
CA ASP A 99 -8.46 10.49 9.17
C ASP A 99 -7.64 9.58 10.09
N ALA A 100 -8.23 8.50 10.57
CA ALA A 100 -7.55 7.49 11.38
C ALA A 100 -8.30 6.15 11.32
N CYS A 101 -7.53 5.07 11.47
CA CYS A 101 -8.05 3.71 11.53
C CYS A 101 -7.54 3.03 12.80
N PRO A 102 -7.96 3.48 13.99
CA PRO A 102 -7.40 2.97 15.25
C PRO A 102 -7.61 1.47 15.47
N TRP A 103 -8.64 0.88 14.85
CA TRP A 103 -8.86 -0.58 14.90
C TRP A 103 -7.79 -1.39 14.17
N LEU A 104 -6.94 -0.74 13.37
CA LEU A 104 -5.83 -1.39 12.67
C LEU A 104 -4.48 -1.16 13.36
N ASP A 105 -4.41 -0.26 14.33
CA ASP A 105 -3.17 0.01 15.07
C ASP A 105 -2.70 -1.26 15.79
N GLY A 106 -1.41 -1.56 15.67
CA GLY A 106 -0.83 -2.76 16.26
C GLY A 106 -1.17 -4.07 15.55
N LYS A 107 -1.83 -4.00 14.39
CA LYS A 107 -2.18 -5.18 13.57
C LYS A 107 -1.55 -5.15 12.19
N HIS A 108 -1.13 -3.98 11.73
CA HIS A 108 -0.48 -3.78 10.44
C HIS A 108 0.79 -2.96 10.62
N THR A 109 1.85 -3.34 9.93
CA THR A 109 3.12 -2.63 9.99
C THR A 109 3.03 -1.34 9.18
N VAL A 110 3.14 -0.19 9.83
CA VAL A 110 3.27 1.10 9.17
C VAL A 110 4.74 1.30 8.84
N PHE A 111 5.06 1.44 7.55
CA PHE A 111 6.46 1.55 7.11
C PHE A 111 6.77 2.80 6.29
N GLY A 112 5.81 3.69 6.14
CA GLY A 112 5.98 4.96 5.43
C GLY A 112 4.77 5.85 5.52
N ASN A 113 4.84 7.00 4.85
CA ASN A 113 3.71 7.90 4.69
C ASN A 113 3.79 8.69 3.39
N VAL A 114 2.66 9.27 3.00
CA VAL A 114 2.56 10.17 1.84
C VAL A 114 3.06 11.55 2.26
N THR A 115 4.03 12.08 1.51
CA THR A 115 4.55 13.45 1.72
C THR A 115 4.04 14.43 0.68
N ALA A 116 3.61 13.94 -0.49
CA ALA A 116 2.97 14.74 -1.53
C ALA A 116 2.10 13.83 -2.40
N GLY A 117 0.97 14.34 -2.89
CA GLY A 117 0.08 13.57 -3.76
C GLY A 117 -1.05 12.88 -3.02
N GLN A 118 -1.38 13.28 -1.79
CA GLN A 118 -2.53 12.71 -1.07
C GLN A 118 -3.84 12.88 -1.85
N ASP A 119 -3.96 13.95 -2.63
CA ASP A 119 -5.11 14.20 -3.50
C ASP A 119 -5.23 13.11 -4.60
N VAL A 120 -4.12 12.60 -5.09
CA VAL A 120 -4.11 11.46 -6.04
C VAL A 120 -4.66 10.22 -5.36
N ILE A 121 -4.21 9.93 -4.13
CA ILE A 121 -4.69 8.79 -3.34
C ILE A 121 -6.19 8.92 -3.07
N ASP A 122 -6.65 10.08 -2.68
CA ASP A 122 -8.07 10.34 -2.45
C ASP A 122 -8.90 10.11 -3.71
N ARG A 123 -8.40 10.56 -4.86
CA ARG A 123 -9.07 10.37 -6.14
C ARG A 123 -9.16 8.89 -6.52
N ILE A 124 -8.09 8.12 -6.30
CA ILE A 124 -8.10 6.68 -6.54
C ILE A 124 -9.14 6.00 -5.65
N SER A 125 -9.21 6.39 -4.37
CA SER A 125 -10.16 5.79 -3.42
C SER A 125 -11.61 6.04 -3.79
N SER A 126 -11.89 7.09 -4.56
CA SER A 126 -13.23 7.49 -4.99
C SER A 126 -13.61 6.94 -6.37
N ALA A 127 -12.79 6.11 -6.98
CA ALA A 127 -13.07 5.49 -8.27
C ALA A 127 -14.34 4.63 -8.20
N GLU A 128 -15.08 4.58 -9.31
CA GLU A 128 -16.19 3.66 -9.42
C GLU A 128 -15.70 2.24 -9.26
N ARG A 129 -16.41 1.44 -8.47
CA ARG A 129 -16.00 0.10 -8.09
C ARG A 129 -17.15 -0.89 -8.10
N ASP A 130 -16.83 -2.17 -8.17
CA ASP A 130 -17.81 -3.26 -8.11
C ASP A 130 -18.15 -3.61 -6.64
N GLY A 131 -18.94 -4.66 -6.44
CA GLY A 131 -19.35 -5.12 -5.11
C GLY A 131 -18.21 -5.69 -4.25
N ARG A 132 -17.02 -5.87 -4.81
CA ARG A 132 -15.80 -6.32 -4.11
C ARG A 132 -14.80 -5.19 -3.91
N ASP A 133 -15.24 -3.94 -4.11
CA ASP A 133 -14.41 -2.74 -3.98
C ASP A 133 -13.27 -2.66 -5.00
N ARG A 134 -13.40 -3.37 -6.12
CA ARG A 134 -12.45 -3.33 -7.21
C ARG A 134 -12.84 -2.24 -8.21
N PRO A 135 -11.91 -1.35 -8.59
CA PRO A 135 -12.20 -0.32 -9.61
C PRO A 135 -12.75 -0.94 -10.90
N LEU A 136 -13.80 -0.35 -11.46
CA LEU A 136 -14.39 -0.81 -12.73
C LEU A 136 -13.42 -0.65 -13.90
N SER A 137 -12.63 0.42 -13.87
CA SER A 137 -11.52 0.62 -14.81
C SER A 137 -10.21 0.44 -14.06
N PRO A 138 -9.27 -0.37 -14.58
CA PRO A 138 -8.02 -0.62 -13.88
C PRO A 138 -7.25 0.66 -13.57
N ILE A 139 -6.79 0.77 -12.30
CA ILE A 139 -5.89 1.82 -11.85
C ILE A 139 -4.59 1.13 -11.50
N THR A 140 -3.50 1.52 -12.18
CA THR A 140 -2.24 0.79 -12.11
C THR A 140 -1.16 1.56 -11.36
N ILE A 141 -0.24 0.78 -10.78
CA ILE A 141 1.07 1.26 -10.38
C ILE A 141 1.92 1.14 -11.65
N ASP A 142 2.33 2.27 -12.22
CA ASP A 142 3.16 2.24 -13.43
C ASP A 142 4.58 1.85 -13.07
N SER A 143 5.12 2.43 -12.01
CA SER A 143 6.44 2.09 -11.47
C SER A 143 6.61 2.66 -10.07
N VAL A 144 7.63 2.17 -9.36
CA VAL A 144 8.08 2.75 -8.09
C VAL A 144 9.52 3.17 -8.26
N GLU A 145 9.78 4.47 -8.17
CA GLU A 145 11.11 5.06 -8.33
C GLU A 145 11.70 5.30 -6.94
N LEU A 146 12.88 4.73 -6.69
CA LEU A 146 13.60 4.91 -5.44
C LEU A 146 14.55 6.10 -5.54
N ALA A 147 14.65 6.86 -4.45
CA ALA A 147 15.57 7.99 -4.36
C ALA A 147 17.01 7.52 -4.21
#